data_3b60e01bc68681aae9dc4ae574c2b0eb
#
_entry.id   3b60e01bc68681aae9dc4ae574c2b0eb
#
_cell.length_a   1.000
_cell.length_b   1.000
_cell.length_c   1.000
_cell.angle_alpha   90.00
_cell.angle_beta   90.00
_cell.angle_gamma   90.00
#
_symmetry.space_group_name_H-M   'P 1'
#
loop_
_entity.id
_entity.type
_entity.pdbx_description
1 polymer ?
#
loop_
_entity_poly.entity_id
_entity_poly.type
_entity_poly.pdbx_seq_one_letter_code
_entity_poly.pdbx_strand_id
1 'polypeptide(L)'
;KPEWEVKDRTYLLKGNKTPLTLTIPGKHTRKHALLWFDPKTQKQREIRYATNMSSPLADEQKGEATLGHIIFRDGRLDVPAKNIALQKLLSLYHPLKNKMYTEFKPVQNAEDELEIIEWEIDALNAARTIDIDQAEAIMRVELGSKVGLMSSKEIKRDLLLFAKRNPKLFIELARDENVMLRNLAIRAEEQGVITLS
;
A
#
# COMPACT_ATOMS: atom_id res chain seq x y z
N LYS A 1 -26.21 5.46 -11.81
CA LYS A 1 -25.15 5.75 -10.82
C LYS A 1 -25.25 4.67 -9.76
N PRO A 2 -24.16 4.03 -9.35
CA PRO A 2 -24.26 3.15 -8.20
C PRO A 2 -24.78 3.96 -6.99
N GLU A 3 -25.85 3.47 -6.41
CA GLU A 3 -26.42 4.05 -5.22
C GLU A 3 -25.41 3.93 -4.06
N TRP A 4 -25.37 4.94 -3.18
CA TRP A 4 -24.44 4.87 -2.05
C TRP A 4 -24.84 3.73 -1.11
N GLU A 5 -23.95 2.78 -0.93
CA GLU A 5 -24.18 1.65 -0.05
C GLU A 5 -24.28 2.10 1.40
N VAL A 6 -25.43 1.85 2.01
CA VAL A 6 -25.74 2.23 3.39
C VAL A 6 -25.20 1.19 4.35
N LYS A 7 -24.05 1.48 4.96
CA LYS A 7 -23.40 0.65 5.97
C LYS A 7 -22.53 1.47 6.90
N ASP A 8 -22.22 0.93 8.06
CA ASP A 8 -21.22 1.51 8.94
C ASP A 8 -19.83 1.40 8.28
N ARG A 9 -19.02 2.45 8.44
CA ARG A 9 -17.67 2.49 7.87
C ARG A 9 -16.68 2.91 8.94
N THR A 10 -15.52 2.29 8.92
CA THR A 10 -14.39 2.63 9.79
C THR A 10 -13.25 3.14 8.93
N TYR A 11 -12.60 4.21 9.37
CA TYR A 11 -11.44 4.80 8.71
C TYR A 11 -10.26 4.77 9.67
N LEU A 12 -9.09 4.40 9.16
CA LEU A 12 -7.86 4.27 9.92
C LEU A 12 -6.80 5.23 9.37
N LEU A 13 -6.06 5.89 10.26
CA LEU A 13 -4.90 6.71 9.89
C LEU A 13 -3.75 5.81 9.42
N LYS A 14 -3.08 6.22 8.35
CA LYS A 14 -1.97 5.50 7.77
C LYS A 14 -0.63 5.92 8.39
N GLY A 15 0.29 4.96 8.47
CA GLY A 15 1.69 5.23 8.78
C GLY A 15 2.01 5.56 10.23
N ASN A 16 1.04 5.57 11.12
CA ASN A 16 1.25 5.85 12.53
C ASN A 16 1.41 4.55 13.32
N LYS A 17 2.61 4.32 13.84
CA LYS A 17 2.87 3.22 14.78
C LYS A 17 2.27 3.49 16.18
N THR A 18 2.04 4.77 16.50
CA THR A 18 1.45 5.21 17.75
C THR A 18 0.05 5.76 17.50
N PRO A 19 -0.95 5.40 18.29
CA PRO A 19 -2.29 5.98 18.19
C PRO A 19 -2.21 7.50 18.27
N LEU A 20 -2.89 8.17 17.35
CA LEU A 20 -2.85 9.62 17.19
C LEU A 20 -4.26 10.17 17.07
N THR A 21 -4.53 11.27 17.73
CA THR A 21 -5.74 12.06 17.53
C THR A 21 -5.48 13.11 16.46
N LEU A 22 -6.24 13.03 15.36
CA LEU A 22 -6.24 14.01 14.29
C LEU A 22 -7.60 14.67 14.22
N THR A 23 -7.64 16.00 14.25
CA THR A 23 -8.85 16.78 14.09
C THR A 23 -8.81 17.56 12.79
N ILE A 24 -9.85 17.36 11.95
CA ILE A 24 -10.13 18.23 10.80
C ILE A 24 -11.22 19.20 11.25
N PRO A 25 -10.93 20.50 11.43
CA PRO A 25 -11.90 21.44 11.96
C PRO A 25 -13.05 21.66 10.98
N GLY A 26 -14.26 21.82 11.51
CA GLY A 26 -15.47 22.06 10.72
C GLY A 26 -15.52 23.46 10.12
N LYS A 27 -14.90 24.46 10.78
CA LYS A 27 -14.87 25.84 10.30
C LYS A 27 -13.52 26.13 9.64
N HIS A 28 -13.54 26.46 8.36
CA HIS A 28 -12.36 26.77 7.57
C HIS A 28 -12.31 28.24 7.19
N THR A 29 -11.11 28.80 7.19
CA THR A 29 -10.83 30.04 6.47
C THR A 29 -10.62 29.73 4.99
N ARG A 30 -10.68 30.73 4.12
CA ARG A 30 -10.39 30.54 2.67
C ARG A 30 -9.07 29.83 2.39
N LYS A 31 -8.08 30.02 3.25
CA LYS A 31 -6.74 29.40 3.12
C LYS A 31 -6.73 27.89 3.47
N HIS A 32 -7.70 27.44 4.24
CA HIS A 32 -7.76 26.07 4.76
C HIS A 32 -9.02 25.32 4.33
N ALA A 33 -9.76 25.85 3.35
CA ALA A 33 -10.91 25.17 2.79
C ALA A 33 -10.52 23.80 2.21
N LEU A 34 -11.34 22.80 2.50
CA LEU A 34 -11.17 21.48 1.88
C LEU A 34 -11.66 21.56 0.44
N LEU A 35 -10.82 21.22 -0.50
CA LEU A 35 -11.14 21.28 -1.93
C LEU A 35 -11.16 19.88 -2.53
N TRP A 36 -12.09 19.68 -3.45
CA TRP A 36 -12.20 18.50 -4.27
C TRP A 36 -12.34 18.89 -5.74
N PHE A 37 -11.54 18.26 -6.61
CA PHE A 37 -11.67 18.46 -8.04
C PHE A 37 -12.79 17.58 -8.58
N ASP A 38 -13.84 18.21 -9.10
CA ASP A 38 -14.96 17.52 -9.71
C ASP A 38 -14.65 17.20 -11.18
N PRO A 39 -14.44 15.92 -11.52
CA PRO A 39 -14.09 15.52 -12.89
C PRO A 39 -15.21 15.79 -13.90
N LYS A 40 -16.48 15.96 -13.45
CA LYS A 40 -17.61 16.22 -14.33
C LYS A 40 -17.70 17.68 -14.75
N THR A 41 -17.48 18.58 -13.78
CA THR A 41 -17.55 20.02 -14.02
C THR A 41 -16.19 20.62 -14.35
N GLN A 42 -15.09 19.85 -14.19
CA GLN A 42 -13.70 20.29 -14.37
C GLN A 42 -13.34 21.46 -13.45
N LYS A 43 -14.00 21.58 -12.31
CA LYS A 43 -13.79 22.68 -11.36
C LYS A 43 -13.45 22.16 -9.98
N GLN A 44 -12.71 22.99 -9.25
CA GLN A 44 -12.51 22.80 -7.82
C GLN A 44 -13.78 23.21 -7.07
N ARG A 45 -14.29 22.33 -6.22
CA ARG A 45 -15.45 22.56 -5.37
C ARG A 45 -15.04 22.45 -3.92
N GLU A 46 -15.60 23.30 -3.08
CA GLU A 46 -15.40 23.22 -1.64
C GLU A 46 -16.26 22.10 -1.06
N ILE A 47 -15.64 21.29 -0.21
CA ILE A 47 -16.32 20.27 0.59
C ILE A 47 -16.19 20.61 2.06
N ARG A 48 -17.26 20.38 2.83
CA ARG A 48 -17.29 20.58 4.27
C ARG A 48 -18.28 19.64 4.95
N TYR A 49 -17.97 19.28 6.19
CA TYR A 49 -18.86 18.46 6.98
C TYR A 49 -19.87 19.33 7.71
N ALA A 50 -21.12 19.21 7.34
CA ALA A 50 -22.26 19.79 8.07
C ALA A 50 -23.13 18.66 8.62
N THR A 51 -23.36 18.68 9.93
CA THR A 51 -24.08 17.60 10.64
C THR A 51 -25.56 17.53 10.27
N ASN A 52 -26.13 18.64 9.81
CA ASN A 52 -27.54 18.77 9.41
C ASN A 52 -27.76 18.71 7.89
N MET A 53 -26.74 18.38 7.11
CA MET A 53 -26.82 18.30 5.64
C MET A 53 -26.50 16.91 5.15
N SER A 54 -27.10 16.51 4.03
CA SER A 54 -26.87 15.20 3.40
C SER A 54 -25.74 15.19 2.37
N SER A 55 -25.37 16.35 1.82
CA SER A 55 -24.29 16.51 0.87
C SER A 55 -23.05 17.12 1.52
N PRO A 56 -21.83 16.64 1.20
CA PRO A 56 -20.58 17.25 1.64
C PRO A 56 -20.16 18.47 0.80
N LEU A 57 -20.83 18.74 -0.33
CA LEU A 57 -20.51 19.85 -1.23
C LEU A 57 -21.10 21.14 -0.71
N ALA A 58 -20.25 22.13 -0.46
CA ALA A 58 -20.68 23.39 0.18
C ALA A 58 -21.73 24.17 -0.63
N ASP A 59 -21.65 24.12 -1.96
CA ASP A 59 -22.59 24.75 -2.88
C ASP A 59 -23.96 24.07 -2.94
N GLU A 60 -24.07 22.83 -2.50
CA GLU A 60 -25.32 22.06 -2.39
C GLU A 60 -26.00 22.21 -1.00
N GLN A 61 -25.29 22.74 -0.02
CA GLN A 61 -25.79 22.95 1.35
C GLN A 61 -26.63 24.23 1.41
N LYS A 62 -27.93 24.07 1.25
CA LYS A 62 -28.89 25.17 1.31
C LYS A 62 -29.31 25.44 2.75
N GLY A 63 -29.42 26.74 3.12
CA GLY A 63 -29.80 27.16 4.44
C GLY A 63 -28.64 27.24 5.41
N GLU A 64 -28.91 27.22 6.70
CA GLU A 64 -27.92 27.33 7.75
C GLU A 64 -27.27 25.98 8.01
N ALA A 65 -25.99 25.84 7.63
CA ALA A 65 -25.23 24.63 7.82
C ALA A 65 -24.57 24.62 9.21
N THR A 66 -24.84 23.57 9.99
CA THR A 66 -24.16 23.32 11.27
C THR A 66 -22.89 22.53 11.03
N LEU A 67 -21.75 23.21 11.05
CA LEU A 67 -20.44 22.60 10.76
C LEU A 67 -19.99 21.73 11.93
N GLY A 68 -19.50 20.52 11.59
CA GLY A 68 -18.96 19.56 12.53
C GLY A 68 -17.45 19.34 12.34
N HIS A 69 -16.79 18.98 13.42
CA HIS A 69 -15.39 18.52 13.36
C HIS A 69 -15.34 17.05 12.95
N ILE A 70 -14.28 16.68 12.23
CA ILE A 70 -13.95 15.28 11.90
C ILE A 70 -12.78 14.91 12.79
N ILE A 71 -12.99 13.97 13.71
CA ILE A 71 -11.99 13.62 14.73
C ILE A 71 -11.67 12.14 14.64
N PHE A 72 -10.42 11.84 14.27
CA PHE A 72 -9.85 10.50 14.42
C PHE A 72 -9.31 10.39 15.84
N ARG A 73 -9.81 9.43 16.60
CA ARG A 73 -9.34 9.14 17.97
C ARG A 73 -8.55 7.85 17.95
N ASP A 74 -7.36 7.88 18.53
CA ASP A 74 -6.44 6.71 18.54
C ASP A 74 -6.23 6.11 17.14
N GLY A 75 -6.13 6.99 16.15
CA GLY A 75 -5.95 6.60 14.76
C GLY A 75 -7.18 6.06 14.04
N ARG A 76 -8.37 6.12 14.66
CA ARG A 76 -9.60 5.52 14.16
C ARG A 76 -10.77 6.51 14.15
N LEU A 77 -11.62 6.39 13.14
CA LEU A 77 -12.89 7.09 13.03
C LEU A 77 -13.99 6.13 12.58
N ASP A 78 -14.95 5.88 13.43
CA ASP A 78 -16.14 5.09 13.11
C ASP A 78 -17.28 6.04 12.68
N VAL A 79 -17.82 5.80 11.48
CA VAL A 79 -18.90 6.61 10.90
C VAL A 79 -20.10 5.71 10.68
N PRO A 80 -21.20 5.93 11.43
CA PRO A 80 -22.41 5.12 11.30
C PRO A 80 -23.07 5.30 9.94
N ALA A 81 -23.83 4.30 9.51
CA ALA A 81 -24.56 4.27 8.23
C ALA A 81 -25.46 5.50 8.00
N LYS A 82 -26.03 6.05 9.06
CA LYS A 82 -26.89 7.25 9.00
C LYS A 82 -26.10 8.52 8.64
N ASN A 83 -24.80 8.56 8.84
CA ASN A 83 -23.97 9.74 8.57
C ASN A 83 -23.37 9.70 7.17
N ILE A 84 -24.24 9.67 6.16
CA ILE A 84 -23.85 9.56 4.75
C ILE A 84 -22.99 10.75 4.30
N ALA A 85 -23.29 11.95 4.79
CA ALA A 85 -22.56 13.17 4.42
C ALA A 85 -21.08 13.07 4.78
N LEU A 86 -20.77 12.60 5.99
CA LEU A 86 -19.38 12.39 6.41
C LEU A 86 -18.70 11.27 5.62
N GLN A 87 -19.38 10.16 5.39
CA GLN A 87 -18.85 9.06 4.57
C GLN A 87 -18.53 9.53 3.14
N LYS A 88 -19.43 10.29 2.53
CA LYS A 88 -19.21 10.87 1.20
C LYS A 88 -18.04 11.86 1.19
N LEU A 89 -17.94 12.73 2.20
CA LEU A 89 -16.81 13.66 2.32
C LEU A 89 -15.49 12.91 2.39
N LEU A 90 -15.38 11.91 3.26
CA LEU A 90 -14.17 11.12 3.41
C LEU A 90 -13.80 10.33 2.14
N SER A 91 -14.79 9.98 1.30
CA SER A 91 -14.54 9.35 0.01
C SER A 91 -14.02 10.32 -1.06
N LEU A 92 -14.34 11.60 -0.95
CA LEU A 92 -13.96 12.65 -1.90
C LEU A 92 -12.63 13.32 -1.53
N TYR A 93 -12.39 13.54 -0.22
CA TYR A 93 -11.30 14.37 0.23
C TYR A 93 -9.94 13.76 -0.10
N HIS A 94 -9.36 14.28 -1.14
CA HIS A 94 -8.00 14.04 -1.58
C HIS A 94 -7.22 15.35 -1.42
N PRO A 95 -6.13 15.42 -0.72
CA PRO A 95 -5.07 14.42 -0.57
C PRO A 95 -5.11 13.57 0.71
N LEU A 96 -6.02 13.76 1.63
CA LEU A 96 -6.04 12.97 2.87
C LEU A 96 -6.45 11.51 2.62
N LYS A 97 -7.41 11.29 1.71
CA LYS A 97 -7.78 9.94 1.29
C LYS A 97 -6.57 9.22 0.71
N ASN A 98 -6.34 7.99 1.13
CA ASN A 98 -5.22 7.12 0.74
C ASN A 98 -3.81 7.60 1.16
N LYS A 99 -3.61 8.86 1.53
CA LYS A 99 -2.34 9.36 2.06
C LYS A 99 -2.33 9.36 3.59
N MET A 100 -3.35 9.94 4.22
CA MET A 100 -3.44 10.05 5.66
C MET A 100 -4.37 9.03 6.29
N TYR A 101 -5.44 8.64 5.60
CA TYR A 101 -6.38 7.61 6.08
C TYR A 101 -6.82 6.68 4.96
N THR A 102 -7.34 5.53 5.36
CA THR A 102 -7.96 4.55 4.47
C THR A 102 -9.23 3.99 5.10
N GLU A 103 -10.20 3.61 4.28
CA GLU A 103 -11.36 2.87 4.75
C GLU A 103 -10.95 1.44 5.10
N PHE A 104 -11.28 0.99 6.31
CA PHE A 104 -11.06 -0.38 6.73
C PHE A 104 -12.13 -1.30 6.12
N LYS A 105 -11.70 -2.26 5.34
CA LYS A 105 -12.56 -3.27 4.70
C LYS A 105 -12.11 -4.65 5.18
N PRO A 106 -12.73 -5.22 6.23
CA PRO A 106 -12.22 -6.43 6.88
C PRO A 106 -12.12 -7.63 5.94
N VAL A 107 -13.07 -7.82 5.03
CA VAL A 107 -13.03 -8.93 4.08
C VAL A 107 -11.87 -8.76 3.09
N GLN A 108 -11.75 -7.59 2.48
CA GLN A 108 -10.67 -7.31 1.53
C GLN A 108 -9.28 -7.35 2.21
N ASN A 109 -9.17 -6.86 3.44
CA ASN A 109 -7.91 -6.93 4.18
C ASN A 109 -7.52 -8.39 4.49
N ALA A 110 -8.49 -9.24 4.83
CA ALA A 110 -8.21 -10.66 5.05
C ALA A 110 -7.80 -11.38 3.75
N GLU A 111 -8.41 -11.03 2.62
CA GLU A 111 -8.01 -11.55 1.30
C GLU A 111 -6.60 -11.10 0.93
N ASP A 112 -6.28 -9.81 1.12
CA ASP A 112 -4.95 -9.26 0.87
C ASP A 112 -3.88 -9.91 1.78
N GLU A 113 -4.20 -10.15 3.06
CA GLU A 113 -3.32 -10.83 4.00
C GLU A 113 -3.10 -12.30 3.61
N LEU A 114 -4.16 -13.01 3.19
CA LEU A 114 -4.05 -14.37 2.69
C LEU A 114 -3.18 -14.45 1.45
N GLU A 115 -3.36 -13.53 0.49
CA GLU A 115 -2.52 -13.46 -0.71
C GLU A 115 -1.04 -13.30 -0.35
N ILE A 116 -0.73 -12.43 0.64
CA ILE A 116 0.65 -12.23 1.10
C ILE A 116 1.21 -13.52 1.71
N ILE A 117 0.44 -14.22 2.54
CA ILE A 117 0.85 -15.48 3.16
C ILE A 117 1.08 -16.56 2.10
N GLU A 118 0.21 -16.65 1.11
CA GLU A 118 0.36 -17.60 -0.01
C GLU A 118 1.66 -17.32 -0.78
N TRP A 119 1.96 -16.06 -1.10
CA TRP A 119 3.22 -15.69 -1.73
C TRP A 119 4.44 -16.05 -0.88
N GLU A 120 4.37 -15.86 0.45
CA GLU A 120 5.46 -16.26 1.36
C GLU A 120 5.68 -17.78 1.36
N ILE A 121 4.59 -18.56 1.41
CA ILE A 121 4.66 -20.02 1.37
C ILE A 121 5.26 -20.49 0.05
N ASP A 122 4.78 -19.97 -1.07
CA ASP A 122 5.27 -20.34 -2.40
C ASP A 122 6.75 -20.00 -2.57
N ALA A 123 7.16 -18.81 -2.15
CA ALA A 123 8.55 -18.38 -2.20
C ALA A 123 9.46 -19.28 -1.36
N LEU A 124 9.05 -19.62 -0.14
CA LEU A 124 9.82 -20.50 0.75
C LEU A 124 9.92 -21.93 0.20
N ASN A 125 8.83 -22.46 -0.35
CA ASN A 125 8.84 -23.78 -0.99
C ASN A 125 9.75 -23.80 -2.21
N ALA A 126 9.68 -22.80 -3.07
CA ALA A 126 10.58 -22.65 -4.21
C ALA A 126 12.05 -22.55 -3.75
N ALA A 127 12.36 -21.71 -2.75
CA ALA A 127 13.71 -21.55 -2.22
C ALA A 127 14.31 -22.83 -1.65
N ARG A 128 13.48 -23.74 -1.13
CA ARG A 128 13.94 -25.06 -0.62
C ARG A 128 14.30 -26.04 -1.72
N THR A 129 13.66 -25.95 -2.87
CA THR A 129 13.83 -26.87 -4.00
C THR A 129 14.91 -26.42 -5.00
N ILE A 130 15.26 -25.14 -4.99
CA ILE A 130 16.27 -24.53 -5.85
C ILE A 130 17.66 -25.14 -5.58
N ASP A 131 18.37 -25.50 -6.63
CA ASP A 131 19.75 -25.97 -6.56
C ASP A 131 20.73 -24.84 -6.20
N ILE A 132 21.99 -25.18 -5.94
CA ILE A 132 22.96 -24.20 -5.45
C ILE A 132 23.38 -23.21 -6.54
N ASP A 133 23.42 -23.62 -7.80
CA ASP A 133 23.83 -22.73 -8.91
C ASP A 133 22.74 -21.67 -9.17
N GLN A 134 21.48 -22.07 -9.13
CA GLN A 134 20.36 -21.15 -9.24
C GLN A 134 20.24 -20.25 -8.00
N ALA A 135 20.51 -20.81 -6.81
CA ALA A 135 20.55 -20.03 -5.56
C ALA A 135 21.63 -18.94 -5.62
N GLU A 136 22.82 -19.27 -6.11
CA GLU A 136 23.90 -18.31 -6.32
C GLU A 136 23.50 -17.22 -7.33
N ALA A 137 22.86 -17.61 -8.44
CA ALA A 137 22.42 -16.67 -9.46
C ALA A 137 21.43 -15.63 -8.90
N ILE A 138 20.43 -16.08 -8.14
CA ILE A 138 19.44 -15.20 -7.51
C ILE A 138 20.13 -14.30 -6.47
N MET A 139 20.96 -14.87 -5.61
CA MET A 139 21.64 -14.11 -4.56
C MET A 139 22.65 -13.11 -5.12
N ARG A 140 23.22 -13.36 -6.31
CA ARG A 140 24.10 -12.41 -6.99
C ARG A 140 23.37 -11.15 -7.44
N VAL A 141 22.08 -11.23 -7.75
CA VAL A 141 21.25 -10.05 -8.04
C VAL A 141 21.11 -9.17 -6.78
N GLU A 142 20.98 -9.79 -5.59
CA GLU A 142 20.79 -9.07 -4.31
C GLU A 142 22.14 -8.61 -3.72
N LEU A 143 23.16 -9.44 -3.71
CA LEU A 143 24.41 -9.24 -2.98
C LEU A 143 25.62 -8.91 -3.88
N GLY A 144 25.46 -9.01 -5.21
CA GLY A 144 26.53 -8.78 -6.17
C GLY A 144 27.66 -9.81 -6.06
N SER A 145 28.91 -9.37 -6.28
CA SER A 145 30.12 -10.22 -6.29
C SER A 145 30.45 -10.89 -4.95
N LYS A 146 29.85 -10.41 -3.84
CA LYS A 146 30.06 -11.00 -2.50
C LYS A 146 29.62 -12.45 -2.41
N VAL A 147 28.69 -12.87 -3.27
CA VAL A 147 28.20 -14.26 -3.31
C VAL A 147 29.29 -15.25 -3.63
N GLY A 148 30.25 -14.88 -4.48
CA GLY A 148 31.39 -15.75 -4.84
C GLY A 148 32.33 -16.12 -3.66
N LEU A 149 32.24 -15.37 -2.55
CA LEU A 149 32.98 -15.61 -1.32
C LEU A 149 32.22 -16.40 -0.26
N MET A 150 30.95 -16.70 -0.51
CA MET A 150 30.06 -17.33 0.46
C MET A 150 30.06 -18.84 0.29
N SER A 151 29.92 -19.54 1.41
CA SER A 151 29.70 -20.98 1.39
C SER A 151 28.27 -21.32 0.92
N SER A 152 28.11 -22.54 0.37
CA SER A 152 26.77 -23.01 -0.05
C SER A 152 25.70 -22.95 1.06
N LYS A 153 26.12 -23.12 2.31
CA LYS A 153 25.20 -23.01 3.48
C LYS A 153 24.76 -21.56 3.74
N GLU A 154 25.68 -20.61 3.57
CA GLU A 154 25.37 -19.18 3.70
C GLU A 154 24.47 -18.72 2.58
N ILE A 155 24.77 -19.12 1.33
CA ILE A 155 23.91 -18.81 0.17
C ILE A 155 22.49 -19.34 0.39
N LYS A 156 22.34 -20.60 0.83
CA LYS A 156 20.99 -21.17 1.11
C LYS A 156 20.28 -20.48 2.27
N ARG A 157 20.99 -20.11 3.33
CA ARG A 157 20.40 -19.34 4.44
C ARG A 157 19.87 -17.99 3.95
N ASP A 158 20.70 -17.25 3.23
CA ASP A 158 20.39 -15.91 2.78
C ASP A 158 19.30 -15.93 1.68
N LEU A 159 19.28 -16.97 0.84
CA LEU A 159 18.19 -17.21 -0.11
C LEU A 159 16.83 -17.37 0.59
N LEU A 160 16.76 -18.16 1.65
CA LEU A 160 15.53 -18.35 2.43
C LEU A 160 15.09 -17.04 3.11
N LEU A 161 16.05 -16.27 3.64
CA LEU A 161 15.77 -14.97 4.23
C LEU A 161 15.28 -13.96 3.19
N PHE A 162 15.84 -13.98 1.99
CA PHE A 162 15.40 -13.15 0.88
C PHE A 162 13.99 -13.53 0.41
N ALA A 163 13.73 -14.82 0.21
CA ALA A 163 12.39 -15.32 -0.14
C ALA A 163 11.31 -14.90 0.87
N LYS A 164 11.64 -14.93 2.17
CA LYS A 164 10.74 -14.48 3.22
C LYS A 164 10.50 -12.97 3.21
N ARG A 165 11.54 -12.16 2.97
CA ARG A 165 11.43 -10.69 3.00
C ARG A 165 10.74 -10.11 1.77
N ASN A 166 11.00 -10.70 0.60
CA ASN A 166 10.52 -10.20 -0.69
C ASN A 166 9.98 -11.35 -1.56
N PRO A 167 8.86 -12.00 -1.16
CA PRO A 167 8.39 -13.23 -1.80
C PRO A 167 8.07 -13.04 -3.29
N LYS A 168 7.42 -11.95 -3.67
CA LYS A 168 7.07 -11.67 -5.07
C LYS A 168 8.32 -11.53 -5.94
N LEU A 169 9.25 -10.68 -5.53
CA LEU A 169 10.51 -10.47 -6.25
C LEU A 169 11.33 -11.76 -6.35
N PHE A 170 11.36 -12.56 -5.27
CA PHE A 170 12.04 -13.85 -5.27
C PHE A 170 11.48 -14.80 -6.34
N ILE A 171 10.13 -14.93 -6.40
CA ILE A 171 9.47 -15.79 -7.40
C ILE A 171 9.76 -15.30 -8.84
N GLU A 172 9.75 -13.98 -9.05
CA GLU A 172 10.09 -13.40 -10.36
C GLU A 172 11.53 -13.77 -10.77
N LEU A 173 12.50 -13.58 -9.88
CA LEU A 173 13.91 -13.92 -10.14
C LEU A 173 14.12 -15.43 -10.32
N ALA A 174 13.39 -16.26 -9.57
CA ALA A 174 13.48 -17.72 -9.69
C ALA A 174 12.95 -18.26 -11.03
N ARG A 175 12.06 -17.51 -11.68
CA ARG A 175 11.49 -17.85 -13.00
C ARG A 175 12.23 -17.20 -14.18
N ASP A 176 13.08 -16.20 -13.91
CA ASP A 176 13.78 -15.46 -14.94
C ASP A 176 15.05 -16.22 -15.40
N GLU A 177 14.99 -16.80 -16.57
CA GLU A 177 16.12 -17.52 -17.19
C GLU A 177 17.36 -16.62 -17.40
N ASN A 178 17.17 -15.30 -17.57
CA ASN A 178 18.27 -14.36 -17.75
C ASN A 178 19.14 -14.24 -16.48
N VAL A 179 18.58 -14.48 -15.30
CA VAL A 179 19.32 -14.47 -14.04
C VAL A 179 20.38 -15.57 -14.05
N MET A 180 20.03 -16.77 -14.51
CA MET A 180 20.96 -17.89 -14.67
C MET A 180 22.04 -17.61 -15.70
N LEU A 181 21.68 -17.11 -16.88
CA LEU A 181 22.58 -16.78 -17.95
C LEU A 181 23.60 -15.72 -17.55
N ARG A 182 23.14 -14.66 -16.85
CA ARG A 182 24.04 -13.61 -16.33
C ARG A 182 25.02 -14.15 -15.30
N ASN A 183 24.56 -15.00 -14.38
CA ASN A 183 25.46 -15.62 -13.39
C ASN A 183 26.52 -16.48 -14.05
N LEU A 184 26.14 -17.25 -15.06
CA LEU A 184 27.05 -18.10 -15.81
C LEU A 184 28.14 -17.28 -16.55
N ALA A 185 27.73 -16.16 -17.17
CA ALA A 185 28.64 -15.24 -17.83
C ALA A 185 29.66 -14.61 -16.84
N ILE A 186 29.16 -14.13 -15.68
CA ILE A 186 30.00 -13.53 -14.64
C ILE A 186 31.00 -14.58 -14.08
N ARG A 187 30.53 -15.80 -13.80
CA ARG A 187 31.42 -16.89 -13.34
C ARG A 187 32.52 -17.23 -14.37
N ALA A 188 32.15 -17.27 -15.65
CA ALA A 188 33.12 -17.54 -16.72
C ALA A 188 34.14 -16.41 -16.84
N GLU A 189 33.76 -15.16 -16.60
CA GLU A 189 34.70 -14.02 -16.53
C GLU A 189 35.59 -14.09 -15.28
N GLU A 190 35.02 -14.35 -14.10
CA GLU A 190 35.77 -14.53 -12.85
C GLU A 190 36.79 -15.68 -12.92
N GLN A 191 36.51 -16.73 -13.71
CA GLN A 191 37.38 -17.85 -13.94
C GLN A 191 38.38 -17.63 -15.11
N GLY A 192 38.32 -16.46 -15.76
CA GLY A 192 39.19 -16.11 -16.88
C GLY A 192 38.92 -16.88 -18.17
N VAL A 193 37.75 -17.52 -18.30
CA VAL A 193 37.34 -18.27 -19.50
C VAL A 193 36.92 -17.35 -20.63
N ILE A 194 36.25 -16.21 -20.28
CA ILE A 194 35.81 -15.18 -21.22
C ILE A 194 36.18 -13.79 -20.68
N THR A 195 36.29 -12.82 -21.58
CA THR A 195 36.40 -11.39 -21.25
C THR A 195 35.14 -10.72 -21.80
N LEU A 196 34.34 -10.10 -20.94
CA LEU A 196 33.23 -9.28 -21.38
C LEU A 196 33.78 -7.91 -21.76
N SER A 197 33.68 -7.57 -23.03
CA SER A 197 34.11 -6.28 -23.61
C SER A 197 32.94 -5.27 -23.57
#